data_63b5d7dec7526db28b42a837bf535408
#
_entry.id   63b5d7dec7526db28b42a837bf535408
#
_cell.length_a   1.000
_cell.length_b   1.000
_cell.length_c   1.000
_cell.angle_alpha   90.00
_cell.angle_beta   90.00
_cell.angle_gamma   90.00
#
_symmetry.space_group_name_H-M   'P 1'
#
loop_
_entity.id
_entity.type
_entity.pdbx_description
1 polymer ?
#
loop_
_entity_poly.entity_id
_entity_poly.type
_entity_poly.pdbx_seq_one_letter_code
_entity_poly.pdbx_strand_id
1 'polypeptide(L)'
;MRKVACGPTPLASGRHHRIAIIAETAADARDVLVEGDSGILAVHPPDFRPLYEPSKRRLTWPNGAVGTLYNAVEPDQLRGPQHDAALCDELAKWRYARDTWDQLQFGMRLGDHPQVVVTTTPRPIPVLKEILASADTVITRGSTMDNAGNLAPSFMKAIVDRYAGTRLGRQELNAEMLDDVQGALWSRDMLDSTRVKDTPEMRRVVIAVDPSGTAGGGEGDDIGIVAAGIGMDGRGYVLGDYSCNLSPEGWARRVAEVYSMHRADRVIAERNFGGAMVEAVIRASDGTLPVKMVTASRGKVARAEPIAALYEQGRISHIGGFPPLEDQMCAMTPAGYVGEGSPDRADALVWALTELMLGDAPYNLAALAG
;
A
#
# COMPACT_ATOMS: atom_id res chain seq x y z
N MET A 1 5.37 -8.34 -22.28
CA MET A 1 6.75 -8.87 -22.24
C MET A 1 7.11 -9.66 -23.52
N ARG A 2 6.34 -10.72 -23.89
CA ARG A 2 6.69 -11.53 -25.09
C ARG A 2 6.88 -10.69 -26.35
N LYS A 3 5.95 -9.78 -26.70
CA LYS A 3 6.07 -8.90 -27.87
C LYS A 3 7.21 -7.87 -27.80
N VAL A 4 7.69 -7.57 -26.61
CA VAL A 4 8.76 -6.61 -26.37
C VAL A 4 10.13 -7.28 -26.53
N ALA A 5 10.31 -8.47 -25.97
CA ALA A 5 11.56 -9.22 -26.01
C ALA A 5 11.71 -10.12 -27.24
N CYS A 6 10.60 -10.50 -27.93
CA CYS A 6 10.63 -11.38 -29.08
C CYS A 6 10.67 -10.63 -30.42
N GLY A 7 11.57 -11.02 -31.30
CA GLY A 7 11.54 -10.68 -32.70
C GLY A 7 10.62 -11.61 -33.54
N PRO A 8 10.65 -11.55 -34.88
CA PRO A 8 9.83 -12.37 -35.74
C PRO A 8 10.14 -13.86 -35.65
N THR A 9 11.31 -14.23 -35.15
CA THR A 9 11.72 -15.62 -34.87
C THR A 9 12.31 -15.66 -33.43
N PRO A 10 12.39 -16.85 -32.78
CA PRO A 10 12.91 -16.96 -31.40
C PRO A 10 14.33 -16.40 -31.19
N LEU A 11 15.18 -16.42 -32.23
CA LEU A 11 16.56 -15.92 -32.17
C LEU A 11 16.73 -14.52 -32.77
N ALA A 12 15.69 -13.94 -33.39
CA ALA A 12 15.78 -12.59 -33.93
C ALA A 12 15.73 -11.54 -32.81
N SER A 13 16.42 -10.41 -33.04
CA SER A 13 16.36 -9.26 -32.13
C SER A 13 14.92 -8.79 -32.01
N GLY A 14 14.47 -8.62 -30.76
CA GLY A 14 13.22 -7.95 -30.43
C GLY A 14 13.36 -6.43 -30.57
N ARG A 15 12.26 -5.71 -30.24
CA ARG A 15 12.27 -4.24 -30.27
C ARG A 15 13.10 -3.65 -29.14
N HIS A 16 13.16 -4.36 -28.01
CA HIS A 16 13.77 -3.90 -26.79
C HIS A 16 14.71 -4.97 -26.23
N HIS A 17 15.81 -4.53 -25.63
CA HIS A 17 16.89 -5.40 -25.15
C HIS A 17 17.22 -5.21 -23.66
N ARG A 18 16.89 -4.07 -23.07
CA ARG A 18 17.15 -3.72 -21.66
C ARG A 18 15.87 -3.37 -20.97
N ILE A 19 15.29 -4.32 -20.26
CA ILE A 19 13.94 -4.24 -19.73
C ILE A 19 13.99 -4.10 -18.21
N ALA A 20 13.42 -3.03 -17.65
CA ALA A 20 13.15 -2.95 -16.22
C ALA A 20 11.85 -3.70 -15.87
N ILE A 21 11.85 -4.48 -14.82
CA ILE A 21 10.67 -5.20 -14.32
C ILE A 21 10.52 -4.80 -12.86
N ILE A 22 9.45 -4.06 -12.55
CA ILE A 22 9.29 -3.37 -11.29
C ILE A 22 7.99 -3.80 -10.62
N ALA A 23 8.07 -4.24 -9.36
CA ALA A 23 6.92 -4.47 -8.49
C ALA A 23 7.11 -3.72 -7.16
N GLU A 24 6.13 -3.76 -6.25
CA GLU A 24 6.24 -3.12 -4.93
C GLU A 24 7.47 -3.62 -4.17
N THR A 25 7.57 -4.95 -4.01
CA THR A 25 8.66 -5.60 -3.27
C THR A 25 9.47 -6.55 -4.16
N ALA A 26 10.65 -6.94 -3.70
CA ALA A 26 11.46 -7.95 -4.38
C ALA A 26 10.78 -9.34 -4.40
N ALA A 27 9.96 -9.64 -3.39
CA ALA A 27 9.16 -10.86 -3.33
C ALA A 27 8.06 -10.83 -4.42
N ASP A 28 7.30 -9.73 -4.52
CA ASP A 28 6.28 -9.59 -5.57
C ASP A 28 6.89 -9.73 -6.97
N ALA A 29 8.05 -9.10 -7.20
CA ALA A 29 8.75 -9.20 -8.49
C ALA A 29 9.13 -10.65 -8.81
N ARG A 30 9.59 -11.43 -7.83
CA ARG A 30 9.95 -12.83 -8.01
C ARG A 30 8.73 -13.74 -8.10
N ASP A 31 7.88 -13.71 -7.06
CA ASP A 31 6.85 -14.73 -6.83
C ASP A 31 5.62 -14.53 -7.73
N VAL A 32 5.34 -13.27 -8.11
CA VAL A 32 4.20 -12.95 -8.98
C VAL A 32 4.64 -12.74 -10.43
N LEU A 33 5.57 -11.78 -10.69
CA LEU A 33 5.90 -11.42 -12.07
C LEU A 33 6.77 -12.45 -12.77
N VAL A 34 7.67 -13.15 -12.07
CA VAL A 34 8.59 -14.11 -12.70
C VAL A 34 8.08 -15.53 -12.60
N GLU A 35 7.87 -16.03 -11.37
CA GLU A 35 7.62 -17.45 -11.07
C GLU A 35 6.13 -17.76 -10.89
N GLY A 36 5.25 -16.77 -10.81
CA GLY A 36 3.81 -16.98 -10.65
C GLY A 36 3.16 -17.77 -11.82
N ASP A 37 1.97 -18.31 -11.58
CA ASP A 37 1.23 -19.14 -12.56
C ASP A 37 0.98 -18.43 -13.89
N SER A 38 0.83 -17.10 -13.89
CA SER A 38 0.76 -16.23 -15.06
C SER A 38 2.01 -15.37 -15.24
N GLY A 39 3.08 -15.69 -14.53
CA GLY A 39 4.36 -14.99 -14.57
C GLY A 39 5.14 -15.17 -15.88
N ILE A 40 6.24 -14.45 -15.97
CA ILE A 40 7.07 -14.43 -17.19
C ILE A 40 7.52 -15.83 -17.60
N LEU A 41 7.93 -16.68 -16.65
CA LEU A 41 8.38 -18.04 -16.96
C LEU A 41 7.24 -18.93 -17.45
N ALA A 42 6.04 -18.77 -16.90
CA ALA A 42 4.88 -19.57 -17.25
C ALA A 42 4.31 -19.23 -18.65
N VAL A 43 4.27 -17.94 -19.00
CA VAL A 43 3.65 -17.49 -20.25
C VAL A 43 4.57 -17.61 -21.48
N HIS A 44 5.87 -17.89 -21.29
CA HIS A 44 6.81 -18.08 -22.40
C HIS A 44 6.84 -19.54 -22.88
N PRO A 45 6.84 -19.76 -24.19
CA PRO A 45 7.00 -21.11 -24.73
C PRO A 45 8.40 -21.66 -24.39
N PRO A 46 8.56 -23.00 -24.30
CA PRO A 46 9.81 -23.62 -23.88
C PRO A 46 11.04 -23.20 -24.71
N ASP A 47 10.86 -22.99 -26.01
CA ASP A 47 11.89 -22.59 -26.96
C ASP A 47 12.32 -21.12 -26.86
N PHE A 48 11.54 -20.31 -26.16
CA PHE A 48 11.83 -18.90 -25.96
C PHE A 48 11.73 -18.46 -24.49
N ARG A 49 11.72 -19.43 -23.55
CA ARG A 49 11.67 -19.14 -22.12
C ARG A 49 12.98 -18.51 -21.69
N PRO A 50 12.95 -17.37 -20.97
CA PRO A 50 14.17 -16.76 -20.44
C PRO A 50 14.77 -17.61 -19.32
N LEU A 51 16.12 -17.58 -19.24
CA LEU A 51 16.84 -18.08 -18.08
C LEU A 51 16.69 -17.05 -16.94
N TYR A 52 16.21 -17.52 -15.79
CA TYR A 52 16.12 -16.69 -14.60
C TYR A 52 17.29 -16.97 -13.65
N GLU A 53 18.01 -15.92 -13.26
CA GLU A 53 19.12 -15.96 -12.29
C GLU A 53 18.69 -15.16 -11.03
N PRO A 54 18.10 -15.79 -10.00
CA PRO A 54 17.55 -15.10 -8.83
C PRO A 54 18.56 -14.22 -8.10
N SER A 55 19.80 -14.72 -7.91
CA SER A 55 20.86 -13.99 -7.22
C SER A 55 21.29 -12.70 -7.94
N LYS A 56 21.12 -12.64 -9.26
CA LYS A 56 21.38 -11.46 -10.08
C LYS A 56 20.11 -10.64 -10.35
N ARG A 57 18.94 -11.10 -9.89
CA ARG A 57 17.63 -10.50 -10.20
C ARG A 57 17.45 -10.29 -11.72
N ARG A 58 17.85 -11.28 -12.53
CA ARG A 58 17.97 -11.14 -13.98
C ARG A 58 17.31 -12.26 -14.76
N LEU A 59 16.59 -11.87 -15.79
CA LEU A 59 16.08 -12.74 -16.85
C LEU A 59 16.90 -12.51 -18.11
N THR A 60 17.33 -13.59 -18.79
CA THR A 60 18.03 -13.52 -20.07
C THR A 60 17.28 -14.36 -21.09
N TRP A 61 16.78 -13.72 -22.15
CA TRP A 61 16.10 -14.41 -23.25
C TRP A 61 17.09 -15.02 -24.23
N PRO A 62 16.69 -16.07 -24.98
CA PRO A 62 17.56 -16.72 -25.99
C PRO A 62 18.12 -15.76 -27.03
N ASN A 63 17.44 -14.66 -27.36
CA ASN A 63 17.88 -13.63 -28.29
C ASN A 63 18.80 -12.56 -27.66
N GLY A 64 19.23 -12.74 -26.42
CA GLY A 64 20.13 -11.82 -25.72
C GLY A 64 19.46 -10.64 -25.03
N ALA A 65 18.14 -10.50 -25.11
CA ALA A 65 17.43 -9.49 -24.31
C ALA A 65 17.58 -9.79 -22.81
N VAL A 66 17.71 -8.74 -22.01
CA VAL A 66 17.90 -8.84 -20.56
C VAL A 66 16.81 -8.09 -19.81
N GLY A 67 16.14 -8.75 -18.89
CA GLY A 67 15.23 -8.14 -17.92
C GLY A 67 15.89 -8.09 -16.54
N THR A 68 15.86 -6.94 -15.90
CA THR A 68 16.36 -6.77 -14.52
C THR A 68 15.20 -6.44 -13.60
N LEU A 69 15.13 -7.13 -12.47
CA LEU A 69 14.09 -6.94 -11.46
C LEU A 69 14.50 -5.85 -10.47
N TYR A 70 13.58 -4.94 -10.22
CA TYR A 70 13.67 -3.88 -9.25
C TYR A 70 12.47 -3.92 -8.32
N ASN A 71 12.57 -3.27 -7.17
CA ASN A 71 11.45 -3.07 -6.26
C ASN A 71 11.23 -1.58 -6.00
N ALA A 72 9.97 -1.19 -5.83
CA ALA A 72 9.59 0.22 -5.66
C ALA A 72 9.81 0.73 -4.23
N VAL A 73 10.11 -0.15 -3.26
CA VAL A 73 10.49 0.27 -1.91
C VAL A 73 11.92 0.80 -1.82
N GLU A 74 12.73 0.59 -2.87
CA GLU A 74 14.10 1.07 -2.99
C GLU A 74 14.31 1.81 -4.32
N PRO A 75 13.75 3.02 -4.52
CA PRO A 75 13.80 3.74 -5.80
C PRO A 75 15.21 3.99 -6.34
N ASP A 76 16.18 4.17 -5.46
CA ASP A 76 17.58 4.46 -5.84
C ASP A 76 18.27 3.33 -6.62
N GLN A 77 17.73 2.10 -6.61
CA GLN A 77 18.20 1.00 -7.49
C GLN A 77 18.08 1.34 -8.98
N LEU A 78 17.13 2.19 -9.35
CA LEU A 78 16.91 2.65 -10.74
C LEU A 78 17.85 3.76 -11.16
N ARG A 79 18.65 4.34 -10.23
CA ARG A 79 19.63 5.36 -10.52
C ARG A 79 20.87 4.75 -11.18
N GLY A 80 21.15 5.10 -12.41
CA GLY A 80 22.29 4.63 -13.19
C GLY A 80 21.98 3.60 -14.26
N PRO A 81 21.22 2.53 -14.02
CA PRO A 81 20.79 1.61 -15.06
C PRO A 81 20.02 2.32 -16.18
N GLN A 82 20.14 1.76 -17.40
CA GLN A 82 19.49 2.31 -18.59
C GLN A 82 18.61 1.24 -19.23
N HIS A 83 17.44 1.65 -19.68
CA HIS A 83 16.41 0.76 -20.23
C HIS A 83 15.81 1.32 -21.50
N ASP A 84 15.33 0.41 -22.35
CA ASP A 84 14.54 0.69 -23.54
C ASP A 84 13.08 0.22 -23.40
N ALA A 85 12.81 -0.58 -22.37
CA ALA A 85 11.44 -0.92 -21.96
C ALA A 85 11.32 -1.09 -20.45
N ALA A 86 10.11 -0.91 -19.92
CA ALA A 86 9.79 -1.23 -18.54
C ALA A 86 8.41 -1.88 -18.42
N LEU A 87 8.27 -2.75 -17.40
CA LEU A 87 7.00 -3.26 -16.88
C LEU A 87 6.90 -2.83 -15.43
N CYS A 88 5.88 -2.05 -15.13
CA CYS A 88 5.56 -1.58 -13.79
C CYS A 88 4.26 -2.25 -13.34
N ASP A 89 4.34 -3.13 -12.35
CA ASP A 89 3.19 -3.88 -11.87
C ASP A 89 2.61 -3.25 -10.60
N GLU A 90 1.28 -3.06 -10.59
CA GLU A 90 0.51 -2.48 -9.48
C GLU A 90 1.06 -1.12 -9.00
N LEU A 91 1.38 -0.21 -9.95
CA LEU A 91 2.01 1.09 -9.67
C LEU A 91 1.30 1.89 -8.58
N ALA A 92 -0.04 1.90 -8.55
CA ALA A 92 -0.78 2.67 -7.56
C ALA A 92 -0.73 2.07 -6.14
N LYS A 93 -0.13 0.89 -5.97
CA LYS A 93 0.14 0.24 -4.68
C LYS A 93 1.50 0.67 -4.08
N TRP A 94 2.41 1.20 -4.91
CA TRP A 94 3.78 1.45 -4.50
C TRP A 94 3.91 2.52 -3.42
N ARG A 95 4.63 2.20 -2.36
CA ARG A 95 4.93 3.12 -1.26
C ARG A 95 5.65 4.39 -1.71
N TYR A 96 6.57 4.28 -2.65
CA TYR A 96 7.34 5.39 -3.22
C TYR A 96 7.09 5.54 -4.72
N ALA A 97 5.80 5.55 -5.09
CA ALA A 97 5.38 5.56 -6.50
C ALA A 97 6.00 6.72 -7.29
N ARG A 98 6.01 7.95 -6.74
CA ARG A 98 6.59 9.14 -7.38
C ARG A 98 8.08 8.97 -7.61
N ASP A 99 8.83 8.69 -6.55
CA ASP A 99 10.29 8.58 -6.62
C ASP A 99 10.72 7.47 -7.58
N THR A 100 10.05 6.31 -7.50
CA THR A 100 10.34 5.17 -8.39
C THR A 100 10.03 5.51 -9.84
N TRP A 101 8.90 6.16 -10.11
CA TRP A 101 8.53 6.60 -11.45
C TRP A 101 9.54 7.58 -12.03
N ASP A 102 9.92 8.60 -11.28
CA ASP A 102 10.88 9.62 -11.72
C ASP A 102 12.25 9.01 -12.01
N GLN A 103 12.77 8.14 -11.13
CA GLN A 103 14.03 7.43 -11.37
C GLN A 103 13.96 6.52 -12.60
N LEU A 104 12.83 5.82 -12.80
CA LEU A 104 12.62 5.03 -13.99
C LEU A 104 12.67 5.90 -15.26
N GLN A 105 11.96 7.04 -15.27
CA GLN A 105 11.92 7.93 -16.43
C GLN A 105 13.33 8.44 -16.79
N PHE A 106 14.17 8.77 -15.82
CA PHE A 106 15.58 9.10 -16.06
C PHE A 106 16.38 7.94 -16.65
N GLY A 107 16.00 6.69 -16.36
CA GLY A 107 16.61 5.47 -16.91
C GLY A 107 16.11 5.09 -18.30
N MET A 108 14.93 5.55 -18.74
CA MET A 108 14.28 5.20 -20.02
C MET A 108 14.89 5.99 -21.18
N ARG A 109 16.12 5.65 -21.58
CA ARG A 109 16.91 6.42 -22.56
C ARG A 109 17.67 5.58 -23.58
N LEU A 110 17.33 4.31 -23.74
CA LEU A 110 17.91 3.44 -24.77
C LEU A 110 16.89 3.23 -25.89
N GLY A 111 17.43 3.00 -27.09
CA GLY A 111 16.61 2.82 -28.28
C GLY A 111 15.93 4.11 -28.77
N ASP A 112 15.24 4.01 -29.91
CA ASP A 112 14.58 5.17 -30.53
C ASP A 112 13.24 5.51 -29.87
N HIS A 113 12.56 4.51 -29.31
CA HIS A 113 11.24 4.63 -28.70
C HIS A 113 11.14 3.79 -27.41
N PRO A 114 11.70 4.25 -26.30
CA PRO A 114 11.55 3.54 -25.03
C PRO A 114 10.07 3.48 -24.61
N GLN A 115 9.63 2.33 -24.10
CA GLN A 115 8.22 2.08 -23.76
C GLN A 115 8.06 1.61 -22.33
N VAL A 116 7.04 2.11 -21.66
CA VAL A 116 6.65 1.65 -20.33
C VAL A 116 5.25 1.05 -20.39
N VAL A 117 5.10 -0.15 -19.83
CA VAL A 117 3.79 -0.78 -19.59
C VAL A 117 3.52 -0.69 -18.10
N VAL A 118 2.38 -0.12 -17.75
CA VAL A 118 1.92 -0.02 -16.35
C VAL A 118 0.67 -0.86 -16.21
N THR A 119 0.65 -1.72 -15.20
CA THR A 119 -0.56 -2.41 -14.73
C THR A 119 -0.90 -1.86 -13.36
N THR A 120 -2.17 -1.61 -13.09
CA THR A 120 -2.61 -1.16 -11.78
C THR A 120 -4.13 -1.21 -11.64
N THR A 121 -4.60 -1.50 -10.44
CA THR A 121 -5.93 -1.08 -10.01
C THR A 121 -5.92 0.45 -9.87
N PRO A 122 -6.87 1.17 -10.49
CA PRO A 122 -6.82 2.63 -10.52
C PRO A 122 -7.13 3.23 -9.16
N ARG A 123 -6.12 3.89 -8.59
CA ARG A 123 -6.24 4.72 -7.38
C ARG A 123 -5.85 6.15 -7.75
N PRO A 124 -6.49 7.18 -7.18
CA PRO A 124 -6.28 8.57 -7.58
C PRO A 124 -4.98 9.16 -7.02
N ILE A 125 -3.86 8.43 -7.11
CA ILE A 125 -2.55 8.95 -6.72
C ILE A 125 -2.00 9.90 -7.78
N PRO A 126 -1.24 10.95 -7.40
CA PRO A 126 -0.78 12.00 -8.32
C PRO A 126 -0.04 11.45 -9.53
N VAL A 127 0.90 10.53 -9.34
CA VAL A 127 1.69 9.96 -10.44
C VAL A 127 0.82 9.22 -11.46
N LEU A 128 -0.21 8.50 -11.01
CA LEU A 128 -1.12 7.82 -11.94
C LEU A 128 -2.00 8.83 -12.70
N LYS A 129 -2.48 9.88 -12.02
CA LYS A 129 -3.23 10.97 -12.69
C LYS A 129 -2.40 11.62 -13.80
N GLU A 130 -1.12 11.89 -13.55
CA GLU A 130 -0.20 12.45 -14.55
C GLU A 130 0.01 11.50 -15.73
N ILE A 131 0.26 10.21 -15.46
CA ILE A 131 0.42 9.20 -16.51
C ILE A 131 -0.83 9.15 -17.41
N LEU A 132 -2.02 9.13 -16.80
CA LEU A 132 -3.29 9.08 -17.53
C LEU A 132 -3.61 10.37 -18.31
N ALA A 133 -3.12 11.51 -17.85
CA ALA A 133 -3.29 12.80 -18.53
C ALA A 133 -2.28 13.03 -19.67
N SER A 134 -1.23 12.21 -19.75
CA SER A 134 -0.22 12.34 -20.81
C SER A 134 -0.78 11.97 -22.19
N ALA A 135 -0.50 12.81 -23.20
CA ALA A 135 -0.91 12.56 -24.57
C ALA A 135 -0.25 11.30 -25.18
N ASP A 136 0.90 10.88 -24.67
CA ASP A 136 1.65 9.71 -25.13
C ASP A 136 1.19 8.40 -24.46
N THR A 137 0.17 8.47 -23.58
CA THR A 137 -0.34 7.30 -22.88
C THR A 137 -1.53 6.68 -23.61
N VAL A 138 -1.41 5.40 -23.93
CA VAL A 138 -2.53 4.58 -24.41
C VAL A 138 -3.13 3.83 -23.23
N ILE A 139 -4.41 4.09 -22.95
CA ILE A 139 -5.12 3.50 -21.83
C ILE A 139 -5.95 2.33 -22.31
N THR A 140 -5.77 1.17 -21.67
CA THR A 140 -6.67 0.02 -21.81
C THR A 140 -7.29 -0.28 -20.45
N ARG A 141 -8.57 -0.62 -20.43
CA ARG A 141 -9.30 -0.99 -19.21
C ARG A 141 -9.90 -2.36 -19.40
N GLY A 142 -9.91 -3.14 -18.33
CA GLY A 142 -10.56 -4.43 -18.25
C GLY A 142 -11.21 -4.56 -16.88
N SER A 143 -12.47 -4.94 -16.87
CA SER A 143 -13.17 -5.28 -15.64
C SER A 143 -12.90 -6.74 -15.23
N THR A 144 -13.15 -7.07 -13.96
CA THR A 144 -13.13 -8.48 -13.52
C THR A 144 -14.11 -9.34 -14.34
N MET A 145 -15.22 -8.74 -14.79
CA MET A 145 -16.21 -9.42 -15.61
C MET A 145 -15.67 -9.80 -17.01
N ASP A 146 -14.80 -8.98 -17.59
CA ASP A 146 -14.17 -9.30 -18.87
C ASP A 146 -13.26 -10.54 -18.77
N ASN A 147 -12.78 -10.85 -17.56
CA ASN A 147 -11.95 -12.02 -17.28
C ASN A 147 -12.70 -13.18 -16.59
N ALA A 148 -14.01 -13.09 -16.44
CA ALA A 148 -14.83 -14.05 -15.69
C ALA A 148 -14.64 -15.51 -16.15
N GLY A 149 -14.39 -15.73 -17.44
CA GLY A 149 -14.15 -17.07 -18.01
C GLY A 149 -12.87 -17.76 -17.51
N ASN A 150 -11.93 -17.02 -16.95
CA ASN A 150 -10.67 -17.54 -16.40
C ASN A 150 -10.67 -17.60 -14.85
N LEU A 151 -11.76 -17.18 -14.22
CA LEU A 151 -11.88 -17.12 -12.77
C LEU A 151 -12.79 -18.22 -12.24
N ALA A 152 -12.53 -18.70 -11.03
CA ALA A 152 -13.36 -19.73 -10.41
C ALA A 152 -14.80 -19.20 -10.22
N PRO A 153 -15.85 -19.98 -10.59
CA PRO A 153 -17.26 -19.55 -10.44
C PRO A 153 -17.62 -19.19 -8.99
N SER A 154 -17.08 -19.91 -8.01
CA SER A 154 -17.29 -19.60 -6.58
C SER A 154 -16.68 -18.27 -6.18
N PHE A 155 -15.50 -17.93 -6.68
CA PHE A 155 -14.87 -16.62 -6.50
C PHE A 155 -15.74 -15.52 -7.10
N MET A 156 -16.14 -15.68 -8.37
CA MET A 156 -17.00 -14.71 -9.06
C MET A 156 -18.28 -14.42 -8.29
N LYS A 157 -18.96 -15.48 -7.83
CA LYS A 157 -20.18 -15.31 -7.05
C LYS A 157 -19.92 -14.56 -5.74
N ALA A 158 -18.94 -14.98 -4.96
CA ALA A 158 -18.63 -14.37 -3.66
C ALA A 158 -18.24 -12.88 -3.81
N ILE A 159 -17.40 -12.54 -4.80
CA ILE A 159 -16.93 -11.18 -5.02
C ILE A 159 -18.05 -10.29 -5.59
N VAL A 160 -18.81 -10.78 -6.55
CA VAL A 160 -19.93 -10.00 -7.12
C VAL A 160 -21.01 -9.78 -6.08
N ASP A 161 -21.45 -10.83 -5.36
CA ASP A 161 -22.48 -10.72 -4.35
C ASP A 161 -22.08 -9.75 -3.22
N ARG A 162 -20.79 -9.68 -2.88
CA ARG A 162 -20.28 -8.83 -1.80
C ARG A 162 -19.98 -7.39 -2.21
N TYR A 163 -19.45 -7.17 -3.40
CA TYR A 163 -18.88 -5.88 -3.79
C TYR A 163 -19.60 -5.19 -4.95
N ALA A 164 -20.54 -5.85 -5.66
CA ALA A 164 -21.27 -5.21 -6.74
C ALA A 164 -22.02 -3.96 -6.27
N GLY A 165 -21.78 -2.83 -6.94
CA GLY A 165 -22.40 -1.54 -6.62
C GLY A 165 -21.74 -0.76 -5.50
N THR A 166 -20.76 -1.34 -4.80
CA THR A 166 -20.00 -0.64 -3.77
C THR A 166 -18.88 0.23 -4.37
N ARG A 167 -18.31 1.15 -3.57
CA ARG A 167 -17.15 1.98 -4.00
C ARG A 167 -15.96 1.09 -4.34
N LEU A 168 -15.61 0.14 -3.47
CA LEU A 168 -14.51 -0.80 -3.71
C LEU A 168 -14.77 -1.65 -4.93
N GLY A 169 -16.00 -2.16 -5.10
CA GLY A 169 -16.38 -2.91 -6.29
C GLY A 169 -16.23 -2.10 -7.58
N ARG A 170 -16.58 -0.82 -7.58
CA ARG A 170 -16.36 0.06 -8.73
C ARG A 170 -14.86 0.22 -9.05
N GLN A 171 -14.03 0.37 -8.03
CA GLN A 171 -12.58 0.49 -8.20
C GLN A 171 -11.95 -0.85 -8.61
N GLU A 172 -12.18 -1.93 -7.86
CA GLU A 172 -11.49 -3.23 -8.03
C GLU A 172 -12.11 -4.10 -9.13
N LEU A 173 -13.46 -4.07 -9.31
CA LEU A 173 -14.12 -4.90 -10.31
C LEU A 173 -14.31 -4.18 -11.64
N ASN A 174 -14.59 -2.88 -11.63
CA ASN A 174 -14.87 -2.13 -12.85
C ASN A 174 -13.67 -1.27 -13.32
N ALA A 175 -12.56 -1.30 -12.61
CA ALA A 175 -11.37 -0.47 -12.88
C ALA A 175 -11.72 1.04 -13.03
N GLU A 176 -12.62 1.54 -12.17
CA GLU A 176 -12.98 2.96 -12.13
C GLU A 176 -12.02 3.73 -11.23
N MET A 177 -11.50 4.86 -11.70
CA MET A 177 -10.77 5.79 -10.84
C MET A 177 -11.79 6.65 -10.11
N LEU A 178 -11.84 6.50 -8.80
CA LEU A 178 -12.78 7.25 -7.96
C LEU A 178 -12.02 8.36 -7.25
N ASP A 179 -12.45 9.59 -7.45
CA ASP A 179 -11.94 10.75 -6.71
C ASP A 179 -12.30 10.67 -5.22
N ASP A 180 -11.65 11.51 -4.41
CA ASP A 180 -11.91 11.61 -2.98
C ASP A 180 -13.40 11.86 -2.70
N VAL A 181 -13.85 11.39 -1.54
CA VAL A 181 -15.22 11.62 -1.09
C VAL A 181 -15.39 13.11 -0.75
N GLN A 182 -16.37 13.74 -1.37
CA GLN A 182 -16.66 15.13 -1.08
C GLN A 182 -17.01 15.33 0.41
N GLY A 183 -16.28 16.24 1.07
CA GLY A 183 -16.46 16.51 2.49
C GLY A 183 -15.84 15.47 3.41
N ALA A 184 -14.96 14.60 2.92
CA ALA A 184 -14.16 13.72 3.78
C ALA A 184 -13.25 14.54 4.71
N LEU A 185 -12.91 13.98 5.87
CA LEU A 185 -12.00 14.59 6.84
C LEU A 185 -10.56 14.69 6.31
N TRP A 186 -10.17 13.80 5.40
CA TRP A 186 -8.88 13.81 4.72
C TRP A 186 -9.08 13.75 3.22
N SER A 187 -8.23 14.44 2.49
CA SER A 187 -8.11 14.33 1.03
C SER A 187 -6.72 13.81 0.64
N ARG A 188 -6.61 13.22 -0.54
CA ARG A 188 -5.31 12.78 -1.07
C ARG A 188 -4.32 13.94 -1.15
N ASP A 189 -4.77 15.09 -1.62
CA ASP A 189 -3.92 16.27 -1.74
C ASP A 189 -3.37 16.71 -0.38
N MET A 190 -4.19 16.64 0.69
CA MET A 190 -3.74 16.93 2.06
C MET A 190 -2.64 15.96 2.50
N LEU A 191 -2.80 14.65 2.28
CA LEU A 191 -1.82 13.63 2.66
C LEU A 191 -0.52 13.78 1.86
N ASP A 192 -0.62 14.03 0.56
CA ASP A 192 0.54 14.13 -0.33
C ASP A 192 1.34 15.42 -0.12
N SER A 193 0.68 16.52 0.25
CA SER A 193 1.34 17.82 0.49
C SER A 193 2.37 17.79 1.62
N THR A 194 2.21 16.88 2.57
CA THR A 194 3.09 16.73 3.74
C THR A 194 3.92 15.43 3.73
N ARG A 195 3.82 14.65 2.67
CA ARG A 195 4.54 13.38 2.52
C ARG A 195 6.06 13.59 2.50
N VAL A 196 6.79 12.74 3.20
CA VAL A 196 8.25 12.76 3.25
C VAL A 196 8.83 11.39 2.93
N LYS A 197 10.07 11.37 2.47
CA LYS A 197 10.79 10.14 2.11
C LYS A 197 11.58 9.58 3.29
N ASP A 198 12.30 10.47 3.97
CA ASP A 198 13.23 10.08 5.01
C ASP A 198 12.58 10.15 6.39
N THR A 199 12.89 9.18 7.23
CA THR A 199 12.43 9.14 8.60
C THR A 199 13.33 10.05 9.45
N PRO A 200 12.81 11.15 10.03
CA PRO A 200 13.60 11.96 10.95
C PRO A 200 13.87 11.23 12.27
N GLU A 201 14.71 11.80 13.10
CA GLU A 201 14.93 11.27 14.44
C GLU A 201 13.65 11.35 15.27
N MET A 202 13.24 10.20 15.82
CA MET A 202 12.00 10.07 16.60
C MET A 202 12.27 10.26 18.09
N ARG A 203 11.46 11.08 18.74
CA ARG A 203 11.43 11.23 20.18
C ARG A 203 10.67 10.10 20.86
N ARG A 204 9.60 9.60 20.21
CA ARG A 204 8.75 8.53 20.72
C ARG A 204 8.05 7.84 19.55
N VAL A 205 7.94 6.51 19.63
CA VAL A 205 7.24 5.68 18.63
C VAL A 205 6.22 4.80 19.34
N VAL A 206 5.02 4.66 18.77
CA VAL A 206 3.99 3.75 19.27
C VAL A 206 3.47 2.87 18.15
N ILE A 207 3.03 1.67 18.51
CA ILE A 207 2.28 0.77 17.65
C ILE A 207 0.83 0.77 18.14
N ALA A 208 -0.11 1.17 17.31
CA ALA A 208 -1.52 1.11 17.65
C ALA A 208 -2.21 -0.08 16.98
N VAL A 209 -3.11 -0.70 17.73
CA VAL A 209 -3.85 -1.89 17.29
C VAL A 209 -5.34 -1.63 17.48
N ASP A 210 -6.09 -1.70 16.39
CA ASP A 210 -7.56 -1.77 16.43
C ASP A 210 -7.99 -3.19 16.05
N PRO A 211 -8.32 -4.04 17.03
CA PRO A 211 -8.75 -5.40 16.76
C PRO A 211 -10.17 -5.39 16.20
N SER A 212 -10.37 -5.99 15.02
CA SER A 212 -11.70 -6.22 14.48
C SER A 212 -12.57 -7.04 15.45
N GLY A 213 -13.86 -6.77 15.49
CA GLY A 213 -14.83 -7.49 16.35
C GLY A 213 -15.05 -8.95 15.98
N THR A 214 -14.43 -9.45 14.91
CA THR A 214 -14.54 -10.82 14.41
C THR A 214 -13.30 -11.62 14.79
N ALA A 215 -13.49 -12.86 15.25
CA ALA A 215 -12.41 -13.82 15.48
C ALA A 215 -11.70 -14.08 14.14
N GLY A 216 -10.45 -13.59 13.99
CA GLY A 216 -9.67 -13.70 12.77
C GLY A 216 -9.53 -15.14 12.25
N GLY A 217 -9.44 -15.27 10.93
CA GLY A 217 -9.26 -16.53 10.22
C GLY A 217 -10.37 -16.92 9.26
N GLY A 218 -11.23 -16.00 8.86
CA GLY A 218 -12.29 -16.16 7.89
C GLY A 218 -12.66 -14.84 7.19
N GLU A 219 -13.85 -14.70 6.66
CA GLU A 219 -14.39 -13.51 5.97
C GLU A 219 -14.56 -12.27 6.88
N GLY A 220 -13.64 -12.01 7.82
CA GLY A 220 -13.70 -10.90 8.77
C GLY A 220 -12.94 -9.65 8.33
N ASP A 221 -13.21 -8.53 9.01
CA ASP A 221 -12.48 -7.26 8.84
C ASP A 221 -10.99 -7.43 9.19
N ASP A 222 -10.14 -6.56 8.63
CA ASP A 222 -8.73 -6.52 8.94
C ASP A 222 -8.50 -6.08 10.41
N ILE A 223 -7.42 -6.53 10.99
CA ILE A 223 -6.93 -5.97 12.26
C ILE A 223 -6.03 -4.78 11.89
N GLY A 224 -6.43 -3.59 12.34
CA GLY A 224 -5.66 -2.38 12.15
C GLY A 224 -4.37 -2.40 13.00
N ILE A 225 -3.20 -2.31 12.37
CA ILE A 225 -1.89 -2.21 13.04
C ILE A 225 -1.09 -1.11 12.36
N VAL A 226 -0.91 0.01 13.07
CA VAL A 226 -0.21 1.18 12.54
C VAL A 226 0.94 1.58 13.45
N ALA A 227 2.11 1.82 12.85
CA ALA A 227 3.26 2.41 13.51
C ALA A 227 3.28 3.93 13.28
N ALA A 228 3.37 4.72 14.33
CA ALA A 228 3.52 6.16 14.25
C ALA A 228 4.52 6.68 15.29
N GLY A 229 5.12 7.82 15.00
CA GLY A 229 6.09 8.46 15.90
C GLY A 229 5.88 9.97 15.98
N ILE A 230 6.44 10.56 17.03
CA ILE A 230 6.61 12.01 17.13
C ILE A 230 8.11 12.32 17.01
N GLY A 231 8.45 13.16 16.04
CA GLY A 231 9.83 13.58 15.79
C GLY A 231 10.38 14.51 16.85
N MET A 232 11.70 14.73 16.84
CA MET A 232 12.35 15.73 17.69
C MET A 232 11.87 17.15 17.37
N ASP A 233 11.34 17.35 16.16
CA ASP A 233 10.71 18.62 15.71
C ASP A 233 9.27 18.80 16.21
N GLY A 234 8.72 17.84 16.95
CA GLY A 234 7.37 17.87 17.50
C GLY A 234 6.25 17.55 16.50
N ARG A 235 6.58 17.14 15.28
CA ARG A 235 5.62 16.69 14.27
C ARG A 235 5.31 15.21 14.42
N GLY A 236 4.11 14.81 14.01
CA GLY A 236 3.69 13.41 13.92
C GLY A 236 4.14 12.78 12.59
N TYR A 237 4.51 11.51 12.64
CA TYR A 237 4.93 10.74 11.47
C TYR A 237 4.27 9.38 11.44
N VAL A 238 3.62 9.05 10.32
CA VAL A 238 3.13 7.69 10.06
C VAL A 238 4.28 6.89 9.46
N LEU A 239 4.72 5.87 10.19
CA LEU A 239 5.92 5.08 9.84
C LEU A 239 5.59 3.84 9.04
N GLY A 240 4.38 3.28 9.24
CA GLY A 240 3.97 2.07 8.53
C GLY A 240 2.54 1.63 8.83
N ASP A 241 1.92 0.99 7.85
CA ASP A 241 0.68 0.23 7.97
C ASP A 241 1.02 -1.27 7.86
N TYR A 242 0.75 -2.01 8.93
CA TYR A 242 1.04 -3.44 9.07
C TYR A 242 -0.23 -4.25 9.32
N SER A 243 -1.36 -3.65 9.03
CA SER A 243 -2.67 -4.26 9.20
C SER A 243 -2.79 -5.57 8.43
N CYS A 244 -3.53 -6.52 9.00
CA CYS A 244 -3.58 -7.87 8.46
C CYS A 244 -4.88 -8.58 8.85
N ASN A 245 -5.21 -9.63 8.09
CA ASN A 245 -6.26 -10.57 8.43
C ASN A 245 -5.62 -11.90 8.83
N LEU A 246 -5.27 -12.02 10.09
CA LEU A 246 -4.58 -13.19 10.66
C LEU A 246 -5.31 -13.71 11.90
N SER A 247 -5.03 -14.96 12.28
CA SER A 247 -5.48 -15.51 13.55
C SER A 247 -4.97 -14.69 14.74
N PRO A 248 -5.58 -14.81 15.93
CA PRO A 248 -5.16 -14.10 17.14
C PRO A 248 -3.65 -14.20 17.41
N GLU A 249 -3.09 -15.39 17.34
CA GLU A 249 -1.64 -15.60 17.48
C GLU A 249 -0.84 -14.91 16.35
N GLY A 250 -1.35 -14.95 15.13
CA GLY A 250 -0.69 -14.38 13.95
C GLY A 250 -0.55 -12.87 14.03
N TRP A 251 -1.64 -12.16 14.33
CA TRP A 251 -1.57 -10.70 14.44
C TRP A 251 -0.79 -10.23 15.68
N ALA A 252 -0.87 -10.97 16.81
CA ALA A 252 -0.09 -10.62 18.00
C ALA A 252 1.42 -10.77 17.73
N ARG A 253 1.83 -11.81 17.01
CA ARG A 253 3.23 -11.96 16.56
C ARG A 253 3.63 -10.79 15.66
N ARG A 254 2.76 -10.38 14.72
CA ARG A 254 2.98 -9.21 13.86
C ARG A 254 3.18 -7.95 14.69
N VAL A 255 2.39 -7.73 15.73
CA VAL A 255 2.55 -6.59 16.66
C VAL A 255 3.93 -6.60 17.32
N ALA A 256 4.38 -7.76 17.82
CA ALA A 256 5.70 -7.89 18.45
C ALA A 256 6.86 -7.65 17.46
N GLU A 257 6.73 -8.16 16.23
CA GLU A 257 7.71 -7.93 15.15
C GLU A 257 7.80 -6.44 14.80
N VAL A 258 6.66 -5.77 14.61
CA VAL A 258 6.59 -4.33 14.28
C VAL A 258 7.11 -3.47 15.43
N TYR A 259 6.78 -3.83 16.68
CA TYR A 259 7.30 -3.17 17.87
C TYR A 259 8.84 -3.20 17.89
N SER A 260 9.42 -4.37 17.67
CA SER A 260 10.88 -4.55 17.64
C SER A 260 11.52 -3.82 16.46
N MET A 261 10.92 -3.91 15.27
CA MET A 261 11.39 -3.26 14.03
C MET A 261 11.52 -1.75 14.20
N HIS A 262 10.51 -1.11 14.77
CA HIS A 262 10.48 0.33 14.97
C HIS A 262 11.09 0.78 16.30
N ARG A 263 11.57 -0.16 17.14
CA ARG A 263 12.03 0.13 18.51
C ARG A 263 11.02 0.97 19.26
N ALA A 264 9.75 0.57 19.18
CA ALA A 264 8.65 1.35 19.71
C ALA A 264 8.69 1.41 21.25
N ASP A 265 8.12 2.46 21.82
CA ASP A 265 8.07 2.67 23.27
C ASP A 265 6.85 1.99 23.90
N ARG A 266 5.77 1.82 23.11
CA ARG A 266 4.50 1.30 23.63
C ARG A 266 3.61 0.72 22.53
N VAL A 267 2.81 -0.27 22.91
CA VAL A 267 1.66 -0.73 22.14
C VAL A 267 0.40 -0.09 22.72
N ILE A 268 -0.44 0.51 21.86
CA ILE A 268 -1.76 1.05 22.19
C ILE A 268 -2.79 0.11 21.59
N ALA A 269 -3.69 -0.46 22.38
CA ALA A 269 -4.70 -1.36 21.86
C ALA A 269 -6.11 -0.93 22.34
N GLU A 270 -7.06 -0.87 21.40
CA GLU A 270 -8.43 -0.55 21.72
C GLU A 270 -9.09 -1.72 22.45
N ARG A 271 -9.82 -1.38 23.52
CA ARG A 271 -10.63 -2.33 24.30
C ARG A 271 -12.02 -2.42 23.68
N ASN A 272 -12.14 -3.23 22.64
CA ASN A 272 -13.43 -3.61 22.04
C ASN A 272 -14.09 -4.80 22.77
N PHE A 273 -15.20 -5.34 22.23
CA PHE A 273 -15.84 -6.56 22.74
C PHE A 273 -14.78 -7.66 22.94
N GLY A 274 -14.42 -7.96 24.17
CA GLY A 274 -13.34 -8.90 24.49
C GLY A 274 -12.01 -8.26 24.92
N GLY A 275 -11.97 -7.01 25.38
CA GLY A 275 -10.76 -6.25 25.70
C GLY A 275 -9.72 -6.95 26.57
N ALA A 276 -10.13 -7.82 27.50
CA ALA A 276 -9.20 -8.68 28.26
C ALA A 276 -8.52 -9.72 27.34
N MET A 277 -9.17 -10.15 26.28
CA MET A 277 -8.63 -11.10 25.31
C MET A 277 -7.54 -10.44 24.44
N VAL A 278 -7.73 -9.21 24.00
CA VAL A 278 -6.75 -8.47 23.17
C VAL A 278 -5.43 -8.31 23.91
N GLU A 279 -5.47 -7.85 25.16
CA GLU A 279 -4.28 -7.72 26.00
C GLU A 279 -3.64 -9.09 26.27
N ALA A 280 -4.43 -10.11 26.57
CA ALA A 280 -3.93 -11.47 26.81
C ALA A 280 -3.24 -12.06 25.59
N VAL A 281 -3.79 -11.86 24.38
CA VAL A 281 -3.23 -12.36 23.13
C VAL A 281 -1.90 -11.65 22.81
N ILE A 282 -1.81 -10.32 22.98
CA ILE A 282 -0.55 -9.59 22.78
C ILE A 282 0.51 -10.07 23.79
N ARG A 283 0.15 -10.19 25.08
CA ARG A 283 1.07 -10.65 26.12
C ARG A 283 1.48 -12.11 25.98
N ALA A 284 0.64 -12.94 25.39
CA ALA A 284 0.99 -14.34 25.09
C ALA A 284 2.05 -14.43 23.99
N SER A 285 2.09 -13.49 23.05
CA SER A 285 3.12 -13.39 22.03
C SER A 285 4.46 -12.87 22.60
N ASP A 286 4.39 -11.80 23.39
CA ASP A 286 5.55 -11.27 24.14
C ASP A 286 5.07 -10.57 25.41
N GLY A 287 5.34 -11.22 26.57
CA GLY A 287 4.95 -10.71 27.89
C GLY A 287 5.68 -9.44 28.34
N THR A 288 6.73 -9.02 27.64
CA THR A 288 7.52 -7.82 27.96
C THR A 288 7.00 -6.55 27.31
N LEU A 289 6.10 -6.67 26.34
CA LEU A 289 5.56 -5.51 25.62
C LEU A 289 4.78 -4.57 26.57
N PRO A 290 5.11 -3.27 26.59
CA PRO A 290 4.37 -2.28 27.37
C PRO A 290 3.06 -1.94 26.66
N VAL A 291 1.97 -2.62 27.00
CA VAL A 291 0.64 -2.43 26.40
C VAL A 291 -0.18 -1.43 27.23
N LYS A 292 -0.72 -0.39 26.57
CA LYS A 292 -1.74 0.52 27.10
C LYS A 292 -3.08 0.19 26.44
N MET A 293 -4.05 -0.26 27.23
CA MET A 293 -5.41 -0.46 26.76
C MET A 293 -6.17 0.88 26.77
N VAL A 294 -6.82 1.21 25.67
CA VAL A 294 -7.65 2.41 25.51
C VAL A 294 -9.10 2.01 25.24
N THR A 295 -10.02 2.87 25.68
CA THR A 295 -11.46 2.64 25.49
C THR A 295 -12.07 3.82 24.76
N ALA A 296 -12.83 3.55 23.69
CA ALA A 296 -13.56 4.57 22.98
C ALA A 296 -14.64 5.19 23.86
N SER A 297 -14.46 6.46 24.23
CA SER A 297 -15.48 7.25 24.93
C SER A 297 -16.36 8.06 23.97
N ARG A 298 -15.97 8.13 22.69
CA ARG A 298 -16.64 8.87 21.62
C ARG A 298 -16.68 8.05 20.35
N GLY A 299 -17.59 8.38 19.42
CA GLY A 299 -17.68 7.74 18.11
C GLY A 299 -16.40 7.95 17.29
N LYS A 300 -16.19 7.10 16.28
CA LYS A 300 -15.03 7.08 15.39
C LYS A 300 -14.75 8.46 14.79
N VAL A 301 -15.75 9.13 14.27
CA VAL A 301 -15.65 10.48 13.67
C VAL A 301 -15.13 11.51 14.69
N ALA A 302 -15.75 11.58 15.86
CA ALA A 302 -15.37 12.56 16.89
C ALA A 302 -13.94 12.35 17.45
N ARG A 303 -13.35 11.16 17.27
CA ARG A 303 -11.95 10.87 17.55
C ARG A 303 -11.05 11.26 16.38
N ALA A 304 -11.55 11.12 15.16
CA ALA A 304 -10.84 11.40 13.92
C ALA A 304 -10.68 12.90 13.64
N GLU A 305 -11.70 13.72 13.95
CA GLU A 305 -11.70 15.16 13.68
C GLU A 305 -10.48 15.93 14.23
N PRO A 306 -10.07 15.75 15.52
CA PRO A 306 -8.88 16.43 16.03
C PRO A 306 -7.59 16.02 15.30
N ILE A 307 -7.52 14.78 14.85
CA ILE A 307 -6.37 14.29 14.09
C ILE A 307 -6.39 14.88 12.67
N ALA A 308 -7.55 14.95 12.02
CA ALA A 308 -7.70 15.60 10.72
C ALA A 308 -7.25 17.08 10.77
N ALA A 309 -7.60 17.80 11.82
CA ALA A 309 -7.15 19.19 12.03
C ALA A 309 -5.62 19.30 12.14
N LEU A 310 -4.93 18.32 12.73
CA LEU A 310 -3.46 18.30 12.75
C LEU A 310 -2.86 18.08 11.35
N TYR A 311 -3.53 17.29 10.48
CA TYR A 311 -3.13 17.15 9.09
C TYR A 311 -3.33 18.45 8.30
N GLU A 312 -4.47 19.13 8.46
CA GLU A 312 -4.73 20.44 7.85
C GLU A 312 -3.67 21.49 8.23
N GLN A 313 -3.18 21.44 9.49
CA GLN A 313 -2.09 22.30 9.97
C GLN A 313 -0.71 21.88 9.46
N GLY A 314 -0.61 20.82 8.66
CA GLY A 314 0.66 20.27 8.19
C GLY A 314 1.53 19.69 9.30
N ARG A 315 0.96 19.31 10.46
CA ARG A 315 1.69 18.80 11.61
C ARG A 315 1.93 17.30 11.58
N ILE A 316 1.37 16.59 10.60
CA ILE A 316 1.54 15.15 10.42
C ILE A 316 2.02 14.87 9.00
N SER A 317 2.95 13.93 8.87
CA SER A 317 3.51 13.49 7.60
C SER A 317 3.48 11.96 7.48
N HIS A 318 3.31 11.45 6.27
CA HIS A 318 3.50 10.03 5.97
C HIS A 318 4.92 9.79 5.44
N ILE A 319 5.60 8.74 5.94
CA ILE A 319 6.88 8.30 5.40
C ILE A 319 6.61 7.37 4.22
N GLY A 320 6.51 7.95 3.02
CA GLY A 320 6.03 7.24 1.84
C GLY A 320 4.51 7.11 1.77
N GLY A 321 3.99 6.24 0.91
CA GLY A 321 2.56 6.00 0.73
C GLY A 321 2.07 4.76 1.48
N PHE A 322 0.83 4.83 1.99
CA PHE A 322 0.13 3.71 2.62
C PHE A 322 -1.27 3.60 2.02
N PRO A 323 -1.40 3.17 0.74
CA PRO A 323 -2.64 3.29 0.00
C PRO A 323 -3.89 2.70 0.69
N PRO A 324 -3.86 1.47 1.28
CA PRO A 324 -5.04 0.94 1.97
C PRO A 324 -5.47 1.76 3.19
N LEU A 325 -4.54 2.27 3.97
CA LEU A 325 -4.80 3.16 5.11
C LEU A 325 -5.36 4.51 4.62
N GLU A 326 -4.73 5.10 3.62
CA GLU A 326 -5.10 6.38 3.05
C GLU A 326 -6.48 6.32 2.36
N ASP A 327 -6.85 5.19 1.75
CA ASP A 327 -8.19 4.95 1.21
C ASP A 327 -9.25 5.01 2.31
N GLN A 328 -9.00 4.38 3.47
CA GLN A 328 -9.90 4.45 4.62
C GLN A 328 -9.99 5.88 5.19
N MET A 329 -8.88 6.58 5.30
CA MET A 329 -8.86 7.97 5.76
C MET A 329 -9.70 8.87 4.85
N CYS A 330 -9.50 8.80 3.53
CA CYS A 330 -10.24 9.61 2.55
C CYS A 330 -11.72 9.20 2.39
N ALA A 331 -12.14 8.11 3.01
CA ALA A 331 -13.54 7.70 3.09
C ALA A 331 -14.22 8.06 4.43
N MET A 332 -13.50 8.68 5.36
CA MET A 332 -14.05 9.16 6.64
C MET A 332 -14.66 10.54 6.46
N THR A 333 -15.96 10.69 6.74
CA THR A 333 -16.68 11.97 6.64
C THR A 333 -17.22 12.39 8.02
N PRO A 334 -17.61 13.66 8.22
CA PRO A 334 -18.30 14.09 9.44
C PRO A 334 -19.59 13.30 9.75
N ALA A 335 -20.24 12.74 8.72
CA ALA A 335 -21.42 11.91 8.88
C ALA A 335 -21.11 10.44 9.21
N GLY A 336 -19.87 10.01 9.08
CA GLY A 336 -19.42 8.64 9.31
C GLY A 336 -18.46 8.14 8.25
N TYR A 337 -18.04 6.90 8.39
CA TYR A 337 -17.24 6.20 7.41
C TYR A 337 -18.14 5.73 6.24
N VAL A 338 -17.76 6.06 5.02
CA VAL A 338 -18.51 5.70 3.81
C VAL A 338 -17.80 4.67 2.93
N GLY A 339 -16.66 4.14 3.40
CA GLY A 339 -15.97 3.00 2.81
C GLY A 339 -16.65 1.68 3.18
N GLU A 340 -16.05 0.58 2.73
CA GLU A 340 -16.52 -0.77 3.03
C GLU A 340 -15.94 -1.31 4.32
N GLY A 341 -16.69 -2.19 5.00
CA GLY A 341 -16.26 -2.82 6.25
C GLY A 341 -16.05 -1.80 7.37
N SER A 342 -15.07 -2.09 8.22
CA SER A 342 -14.64 -1.22 9.30
C SER A 342 -13.36 -0.46 8.90
N PRO A 343 -13.21 0.82 9.29
CA PRO A 343 -11.99 1.58 9.03
C PRO A 343 -10.87 1.28 10.04
N ASP A 344 -10.57 0.00 10.28
CA ASP A 344 -9.70 -0.44 11.37
C ASP A 344 -8.28 0.10 11.25
N ARG A 345 -7.76 0.29 10.01
CA ARG A 345 -6.47 0.96 9.75
C ARG A 345 -6.50 2.42 10.17
N ALA A 346 -7.54 3.14 9.76
CA ALA A 346 -7.70 4.55 10.10
C ALA A 346 -7.95 4.73 11.61
N ASP A 347 -8.71 3.84 12.25
CA ASP A 347 -8.93 3.88 13.71
C ASP A 347 -7.62 3.60 14.48
N ALA A 348 -6.82 2.62 14.05
CA ALA A 348 -5.49 2.38 14.63
C ALA A 348 -4.60 3.62 14.50
N LEU A 349 -4.57 4.27 13.31
CA LEU A 349 -3.83 5.53 13.12
C LEU A 349 -4.31 6.62 14.08
N VAL A 350 -5.62 6.81 14.20
CA VAL A 350 -6.22 7.81 15.09
C VAL A 350 -5.80 7.56 16.53
N TRP A 351 -5.78 6.32 17.01
CA TRP A 351 -5.30 5.97 18.34
C TRP A 351 -3.81 6.27 18.53
N ALA A 352 -2.96 5.92 17.54
CA ALA A 352 -1.53 6.21 17.60
C ALA A 352 -1.25 7.70 17.71
N LEU A 353 -1.87 8.50 16.84
CA LEU A 353 -1.66 9.95 16.82
C LEU A 353 -2.31 10.66 18.00
N THR A 354 -3.42 10.15 18.52
CA THR A 354 -4.01 10.65 19.78
C THR A 354 -3.04 10.49 20.93
N GLU A 355 -2.44 9.31 21.10
CA GLU A 355 -1.44 9.05 22.16
C GLU A 355 -0.21 9.96 22.03
N LEU A 356 0.26 10.19 20.81
CA LEU A 356 1.49 10.94 20.54
C LEU A 356 1.30 12.47 20.59
N MET A 357 0.18 12.97 20.08
CA MET A 357 0.00 14.38 19.74
C MET A 357 -1.00 15.11 20.67
N LEU A 358 -1.99 14.39 21.22
CA LEU A 358 -3.04 14.99 22.03
C LEU A 358 -2.88 14.66 23.54
N GLY A 359 -2.14 13.60 23.89
CA GLY A 359 -1.92 13.16 25.27
C GLY A 359 -3.20 12.70 25.98
N ASP A 360 -3.14 12.53 27.31
CA ASP A 360 -4.29 12.16 28.15
C ASP A 360 -5.19 13.36 28.52
N ALA A 361 -4.96 14.56 27.95
CA ALA A 361 -5.76 15.74 28.24
C ALA A 361 -7.20 15.56 27.74
N PRO A 362 -8.23 15.84 28.53
CA PRO A 362 -9.59 15.94 28.04
C PRO A 362 -9.60 17.03 26.96
N TYR A 363 -10.06 16.66 25.75
CA TYR A 363 -10.06 17.51 24.56
C TYR A 363 -10.65 18.89 24.87
N ASN A 364 -9.82 19.89 25.02
CA ASN A 364 -10.25 21.27 25.15
C ASN A 364 -10.21 21.90 23.74
N LEU A 365 -11.33 21.81 23.02
CA LEU A 365 -11.51 22.42 21.69
C LEU A 365 -11.21 23.93 21.68
N ALA A 366 -11.25 24.60 22.84
CA ALA A 366 -10.92 26.02 22.97
C ALA A 366 -9.42 26.32 22.80
N ALA A 367 -8.53 25.33 22.95
CA ALA A 367 -7.09 25.50 22.78
C ALA A 367 -6.61 25.37 21.32
N LEU A 368 -7.50 24.97 20.40
CA LEU A 368 -7.19 24.82 18.97
C LEU A 368 -7.68 26.01 18.13
N ALA A 369 -8.36 26.98 18.74
CA ALA A 369 -8.93 28.16 18.08
C ALA A 369 -8.11 29.44 18.33
N GLY A 370 -6.86 29.34 18.78
CA GLY A 370 -5.96 30.46 19.04
C GLY A 370 -4.84 30.57 17.98
#